data_e2722aa371e174fa94082f1e5eac652f
#
_entry.id   e2722aa371e174fa94082f1e5eac652f
#
_cell.length_a   1.000
_cell.length_b   1.000
_cell.length_c   1.000
_cell.angle_alpha   90.00
_cell.angle_beta   90.00
_cell.angle_gamma   90.00
#
_symmetry.space_group_name_H-M   'P 1'
#
loop_
_entity.id
_entity.type
_entity.pdbx_description
1 polymer ?
#
loop_
_entity_poly.entity_id
_entity_poly.type
_entity_poly.pdbx_seq_one_letter_code
_entity_poly.pdbx_strand_id
1 'polypeptide(L)' 'MMQTKVQILESADDPVEVAGAEIRHLKETIGVLRVELEQYSFNQQTAVQQAVQRSADEIQQLKSTATSLRDELESLS' A
#
# COMPACT_ATOMS: atom_id res chain seq x y z
N MET A 1 -31.45 36.13 28.80
CA MET A 1 -32.03 35.34 27.73
C MET A 1 -31.33 35.53 26.41
N MET A 2 -31.09 36.74 25.98
CA MET A 2 -30.35 36.98 24.72
C MET A 2 -28.94 36.49 24.76
N GLN A 3 -28.24 36.64 25.89
CA GLN A 3 -26.87 36.16 26.07
C GLN A 3 -26.76 34.64 25.97
N THR A 4 -27.73 33.93 26.55
CA THR A 4 -27.75 32.46 26.48
C THR A 4 -27.94 31.98 25.06
N LYS A 5 -28.82 32.64 24.31
CA LYS A 5 -29.07 32.30 22.92
C LYS A 5 -27.86 32.58 22.05
N VAL A 6 -27.17 33.69 22.30
CA VAL A 6 -25.95 34.03 21.57
C VAL A 6 -24.84 33.05 21.89
N GLN A 7 -24.70 32.62 23.14
CA GLN A 7 -23.71 31.61 23.51
C GLN A 7 -23.96 30.26 22.87
N ILE A 8 -25.22 29.85 22.77
CA ILE A 8 -25.58 28.60 22.11
C ILE A 8 -25.24 28.66 20.61
N LEU A 9 -25.55 29.80 19.98
CA LEU A 9 -25.24 30.01 18.58
C LEU A 9 -23.73 30.06 18.33
N GLU A 10 -22.99 30.74 19.21
CA GLU A 10 -21.54 30.79 19.11
C GLU A 10 -20.92 29.42 19.30
N SER A 11 -21.42 28.63 20.23
CA SER A 11 -20.94 27.28 20.49
C SER A 11 -21.23 26.35 19.35
N ALA A 12 -22.42 26.48 18.72
CA ALA A 12 -22.81 25.62 17.60
C ALA A 12 -22.11 26.04 16.29
N ASP A 13 -21.88 27.34 16.10
CA ASP A 13 -21.38 27.91 14.85
C ASP A 13 -19.99 28.55 15.03
N ASP A 14 -19.27 28.23 16.11
CA ASP A 14 -17.94 28.78 16.34
C ASP A 14 -16.99 28.35 15.25
N PRO A 15 -16.49 29.28 14.40
CA PRO A 15 -15.60 28.90 13.31
C PRO A 15 -14.29 28.28 13.80
N VAL A 16 -13.84 28.67 14.99
CA VAL A 16 -12.61 28.12 15.56
C VAL A 16 -12.78 26.65 15.95
N GLU A 17 -13.93 26.29 16.56
CA GLU A 17 -14.21 24.92 16.89
C GLU A 17 -14.44 24.07 15.66
N VAL A 18 -15.16 24.58 14.67
CA VAL A 18 -15.38 23.89 13.39
C VAL A 18 -14.07 23.67 12.68
N ALA A 19 -13.24 24.69 12.58
CA ALA A 19 -11.92 24.60 11.97
C ALA A 19 -11.03 23.61 12.71
N GLY A 20 -11.08 23.63 14.06
CA GLY A 20 -10.32 22.69 14.89
C GLY A 20 -10.73 21.24 14.65
N ALA A 21 -12.05 20.99 14.55
CA ALA A 21 -12.58 19.67 14.25
C ALA A 21 -12.18 19.20 12.84
N GLU A 22 -12.24 20.09 11.86
CA GLU A 22 -11.81 19.79 10.50
C GLU A 22 -10.32 19.47 10.44
N ILE A 23 -9.50 20.23 11.14
CA ILE A 23 -8.05 19.98 11.21
C ILE A 23 -7.78 18.60 11.81
N ARG A 24 -8.44 18.25 12.90
CA ARG A 24 -8.29 16.92 13.51
C ARG A 24 -8.70 15.82 12.57
N HIS A 25 -9.83 15.99 11.90
CA HIS A 25 -10.32 15.02 10.92
C HIS A 25 -9.34 14.86 9.76
N LEU A 26 -8.83 15.97 9.23
CA LEU A 26 -7.85 15.95 8.15
C LEU A 26 -6.56 15.26 8.60
N LYS A 27 -6.09 15.53 9.81
CA LYS A 27 -4.89 14.88 10.34
C LYS A 27 -5.08 13.37 10.47
N GLU A 28 -6.24 12.93 10.95
CA GLU A 28 -6.57 11.52 11.04
C GLU A 28 -6.62 10.88 9.66
N THR A 29 -7.25 11.55 8.70
CA THR A 29 -7.34 11.07 7.34
C THR A 29 -5.96 10.96 6.70
N ILE A 30 -5.10 11.96 6.89
CA ILE A 30 -3.72 11.93 6.39
C ILE A 30 -2.97 10.75 7.01
N GLY A 31 -3.15 10.51 8.31
CA GLY A 31 -2.52 9.38 8.98
C GLY A 31 -2.95 8.04 8.40
N VAL A 32 -4.24 7.87 8.18
CA VAL A 32 -4.78 6.64 7.57
C VAL A 32 -4.25 6.46 6.15
N LEU A 33 -4.30 7.52 5.35
CA LEU A 33 -3.80 7.45 3.97
C LEU A 33 -2.31 7.14 3.90
N ARG A 34 -1.54 7.68 4.84
CA ARG A 34 -0.10 7.38 4.90
C ARG A 34 0.15 5.91 5.18
N VAL A 35 -0.57 5.34 6.14
CA VAL A 35 -0.47 3.92 6.46
C VAL A 35 -0.88 3.05 5.25
N GLU A 36 -1.97 3.42 4.59
CA GLU A 36 -2.43 2.71 3.40
C GLU A 36 -1.42 2.76 2.27
N LEU A 37 -0.79 3.91 2.05
CA LEU A 37 0.26 4.06 1.04
C LEU A 37 1.49 3.22 1.36
N GLU A 38 1.91 3.21 2.62
CA GLU A 38 3.03 2.38 3.07
C GLU A 38 2.73 0.90 2.86
N GLN A 39 1.52 0.49 3.18
CA GLN A 39 1.08 -0.88 3.00
C GLN A 39 1.00 -1.27 1.53
N TYR A 40 0.47 -0.37 0.70
CA TYR A 40 0.43 -0.56 -0.74
C TYR A 40 1.84 -0.71 -1.32
N SER A 41 2.75 0.17 -0.93
CA SER A 41 4.14 0.13 -1.37
C SER A 41 4.81 -1.18 -0.96
N PHE A 42 4.61 -1.61 0.28
CA PHE A 42 5.14 -2.89 0.77
C PHE A 42 4.59 -4.07 -0.02
N ASN A 43 3.28 -4.08 -0.27
CA ASN A 43 2.64 -5.15 -1.03
C ASN A 43 3.14 -5.20 -2.46
N GLN A 44 3.36 -4.04 -3.08
CA GLN A 44 3.92 -3.94 -4.42
C GLN A 44 5.33 -4.50 -4.48
N GLN A 45 6.17 -4.14 -3.53
CA GLN A 45 7.54 -4.64 -3.45
C GLN A 45 7.57 -6.16 -3.26
N THR A 46 6.72 -6.67 -2.37
CA THR A 46 6.60 -8.10 -2.14
C THR A 46 6.15 -8.83 -3.39
N ALA A 47 5.16 -8.30 -4.10
CA ALA A 47 4.65 -8.91 -5.33
C ALA A 47 5.74 -8.94 -6.41
N VAL A 48 6.51 -7.86 -6.56
CA VAL A 48 7.60 -7.79 -7.52
C VAL A 48 8.70 -8.80 -7.16
N GLN A 49 9.08 -8.88 -5.89
CA GLN A 49 10.09 -9.83 -5.44
C GLN A 49 9.66 -11.28 -5.68
N GLN A 50 8.40 -11.58 -5.42
CA GLN A 50 7.86 -12.92 -5.67
C GLN A 50 7.84 -13.24 -7.16
N ALA A 51 7.48 -12.27 -8.00
CA ALA A 51 7.50 -12.46 -9.45
C ALA A 51 8.91 -12.67 -9.98
N VAL A 52 9.87 -11.90 -9.49
CA VAL A 52 11.29 -12.05 -9.87
C VAL A 52 11.81 -13.42 -9.45
N GLN A 53 11.50 -13.85 -8.22
CA GLN A 53 11.93 -15.15 -7.72
C GLN A 53 11.34 -16.29 -8.55
N ARG A 54 10.05 -16.19 -8.90
CA ARG A 54 9.38 -17.18 -9.73
C ARG A 54 10.03 -17.27 -11.11
N SER A 55 10.32 -16.11 -11.71
CA SER A 55 10.98 -16.07 -13.01
C SER A 55 12.38 -16.68 -12.95
N ALA A 56 13.13 -16.39 -11.90
CA ALA A 56 14.47 -16.96 -11.69
C ALA A 56 14.40 -18.48 -11.58
N ASP A 57 13.42 -18.99 -10.85
CA ASP A 57 13.21 -20.43 -10.69
C ASP A 57 12.83 -21.09 -12.01
N GLU A 58 11.98 -20.45 -12.80
CA GLU A 58 11.59 -20.95 -14.13
C GLU A 58 12.79 -20.99 -15.08
N ILE A 59 13.61 -19.96 -15.07
CA ILE A 59 14.83 -19.91 -15.88
C ILE A 59 15.78 -21.04 -15.49
N GLN A 60 15.95 -21.26 -14.21
CA GLN A 60 16.81 -22.32 -13.70
C GLN A 60 16.30 -23.69 -14.13
N GLN A 61 14.99 -23.89 -14.03
CA GLN A 61 14.36 -25.15 -14.45
C GLN A 61 14.49 -25.40 -15.95
N LEU A 62 14.30 -24.34 -16.76
CA LEU A 62 14.49 -24.43 -18.21
C LEU A 62 15.92 -24.74 -18.58
N LYS A 63 16.89 -24.15 -17.89
CA LYS A 63 18.32 -24.44 -18.10
C LYS A 63 18.64 -25.90 -17.79
N SER A 64 18.10 -26.39 -16.68
CA SER A 64 18.30 -27.80 -16.29
C SER A 64 17.70 -28.76 -17.31
N THR A 65 16.50 -28.44 -17.78
CA THR A 65 15.83 -29.23 -18.82
C THR A 65 16.63 -29.23 -20.12
N ALA A 66 17.10 -28.06 -20.54
CA ALA A 66 17.90 -27.93 -21.76
C ALA A 66 19.20 -28.75 -21.66
N THR A 67 19.86 -28.70 -20.50
CA THR A 67 21.08 -29.49 -20.26
C THR A 67 20.78 -30.99 -20.32
N SER A 68 19.70 -31.43 -19.71
CA SER A 68 19.30 -32.84 -19.73
C SER A 68 19.01 -33.31 -21.16
N LEU A 69 18.31 -32.51 -21.94
CA LEU A 69 18.01 -32.84 -23.34
C LEU A 69 19.27 -32.92 -24.18
N ARG A 70 20.22 -32.01 -23.98
CA ARG A 70 21.49 -32.02 -24.66
C ARG A 70 22.28 -33.28 -24.34
N ASP A 71 22.32 -33.66 -23.05
CA ASP A 71 23.00 -34.87 -22.61
C ASP A 71 22.38 -36.11 -23.21
N GLU A 72 21.04 -36.17 -23.29
CA GLU A 72 20.35 -37.28 -23.95
C GLU A 72 20.68 -37.39 -25.43
N LEU A 73 20.70 -36.24 -26.12
CA LEU A 73 21.07 -36.22 -27.54
C LEU A 73 22.52 -36.66 -27.78
N GLU A 74 23.41 -36.25 -26.91
CA GLU A 74 24.82 -36.68 -26.98
C GLU A 74 24.96 -38.18 -26.70
N SER A 75 24.17 -38.74 -25.81
CA SER A 75 24.15 -40.18 -25.53
C SER A 75 23.70 -41.00 -26.71
N LEU A 76 22.80 -40.45 -27.51
CA LEU A 76 22.25 -41.15 -28.69
C LEU A 76 23.18 -41.14 -29.87
N SER A 77 24.09 -40.21 -29.88
CA SER A 77 25.05 -40.11 -30.99
C SER A 77 26.36 -40.84 -30.67
#